data_cfe637975a0ff2e298ba86c431320a4e
#
_entry.id   cfe637975a0ff2e298ba86c431320a4e
#
_cell.length_a   1.000
_cell.length_b   1.000
_cell.length_c   1.000
_cell.angle_alpha   90.00
_cell.angle_beta   90.00
_cell.angle_gamma   90.00
#
_symmetry.space_group_name_H-M   'P 1'
#
loop_
_entity.id
_entity.type
_entity.pdbx_description
1 polymer ?
#
loop_
_entity_poly.entity_id
_entity_poly.type
_entity_poly.pdbx_seq_one_letter_code
_entity_poly.pdbx_strand_id
1 'polypeptide(L)'
;GQNERGDWPADNFLIRGTRYNMGVLLKFMLDAGADSIGDPSQSHCVAIDARAPLYDGGICTRIDCVSLGVVVNREARRFYDEGEDFWPKRYAIWGRLTAMQPGQIAYSIIDAKAVGRFMPPVFPGVQADTLPELAVKLGLDLAVFEQTVRDYNAACRVGKFDHTALDDCHTEGLAPAKTHWARPIDTAPFYGYALRPGITFTYLGLKVDDTAAVRFSDVPSDNLFVAGEMMAGNVLGKGYTAGVGMSIGTAFGRIAGTRAAAAARGRHNAEARHEAA
;
A
#
# COMPACT_ATOMS: atom_id res chain seq x y z
N GLY A 1 -10.07 -0.41 -16.94
CA GLY A 1 -11.43 -0.07 -16.58
C GLY A 1 -11.86 -0.76 -15.30
N GLN A 2 -12.90 -0.25 -14.67
CA GLN A 2 -13.54 -0.91 -13.54
C GLN A 2 -14.24 -2.18 -14.03
N ASN A 3 -14.30 -3.22 -13.20
CA ASN A 3 -15.19 -4.34 -13.43
C ASN A 3 -16.66 -3.93 -13.22
N GLU A 4 -17.61 -4.84 -13.43
CA GLU A 4 -19.05 -4.58 -13.29
C GLU A 4 -19.46 -4.10 -11.87
N ARG A 5 -18.61 -4.28 -10.86
CA ARG A 5 -18.80 -3.80 -9.47
C ARG A 5 -18.15 -2.45 -9.21
N GLY A 6 -17.52 -1.84 -10.21
CA GLY A 6 -16.78 -0.61 -10.06
C GLY A 6 -15.36 -0.75 -9.51
N ASP A 7 -14.85 -1.97 -9.35
CA ASP A 7 -13.48 -2.23 -8.92
C ASP A 7 -12.49 -2.06 -10.09
N TRP A 8 -11.23 -1.78 -9.75
CA TRP A 8 -10.18 -1.69 -10.77
C TRP A 8 -9.56 -3.05 -11.06
N PRO A 9 -9.21 -3.33 -12.33
CA PRO A 9 -8.61 -4.61 -12.67
C PRO A 9 -7.26 -4.75 -11.96
N ALA A 10 -7.21 -5.65 -11.00
CA ALA A 10 -5.99 -5.98 -10.27
C ALA A 10 -4.95 -6.70 -11.11
N ASP A 11 -5.35 -7.23 -12.28
CA ASP A 11 -4.46 -7.90 -13.23
C ASP A 11 -3.31 -7.02 -13.73
N ASN A 12 -3.52 -5.69 -13.69
CA ASN A 12 -2.49 -4.71 -14.05
C ASN A 12 -1.58 -4.33 -12.88
N PHE A 13 -1.87 -4.79 -11.66
CA PHE A 13 -1.08 -4.43 -10.49
C PHE A 13 0.22 -5.21 -10.47
N LEU A 14 1.27 -4.53 -10.03
CA LEU A 14 2.55 -5.17 -9.75
C LEU A 14 2.50 -5.84 -8.37
N ILE A 15 3.27 -6.88 -8.19
CA ILE A 15 3.31 -7.65 -6.95
C ILE A 15 4.65 -7.42 -6.26
N ARG A 16 4.59 -6.85 -5.05
CA ARG A 16 5.76 -6.69 -4.20
C ARG A 16 6.03 -8.01 -3.45
N GLY A 17 6.57 -8.97 -4.18
CA GLY A 17 6.83 -10.29 -3.64
C GLY A 17 7.06 -11.32 -4.73
N THR A 18 6.72 -12.56 -4.40
CA THR A 18 6.94 -13.72 -5.26
C THR A 18 5.70 -14.08 -6.08
N ARG A 19 5.90 -14.66 -7.25
CA ARG A 19 4.84 -15.22 -8.09
C ARG A 19 4.17 -16.47 -7.51
N TYR A 20 4.71 -17.03 -6.43
CA TYR A 20 4.22 -18.28 -5.85
C TYR A 20 3.13 -18.10 -4.80
N ASN A 21 2.99 -16.91 -4.24
CA ASN A 21 1.91 -16.60 -3.31
C ASN A 21 0.65 -16.19 -4.08
N MET A 22 -0.11 -17.20 -4.53
CA MET A 22 -1.28 -17.05 -5.39
C MET A 22 -2.60 -17.29 -4.64
N GLY A 23 -2.60 -17.33 -3.31
CA GLY A 23 -3.79 -17.56 -2.50
C GLY A 23 -4.38 -18.97 -2.62
N VAL A 24 -3.62 -19.96 -3.09
CA VAL A 24 -4.12 -21.33 -3.34
C VAL A 24 -4.70 -21.94 -2.07
N LEU A 25 -4.01 -21.80 -0.93
CA LEU A 25 -4.47 -22.33 0.34
C LEU A 25 -5.70 -21.59 0.87
N LEU A 26 -5.75 -20.25 0.72
CA LEU A 26 -6.93 -19.46 1.07
C LEU A 26 -8.15 -19.93 0.26
N LYS A 27 -7.99 -20.05 -1.06
CA LYS A 27 -9.07 -20.54 -1.93
C LYS A 27 -9.54 -21.94 -1.53
N PHE A 28 -8.62 -22.86 -1.29
CA PHE A 28 -8.96 -24.24 -0.86
C PHE A 28 -9.78 -24.25 0.43
N MET A 29 -9.41 -23.43 1.39
CA MET A 29 -10.12 -23.34 2.67
C MET A 29 -11.52 -22.73 2.51
N LEU A 30 -11.68 -21.70 1.69
CA LEU A 30 -12.98 -21.10 1.39
C LEU A 30 -13.89 -22.09 0.65
N ASP A 31 -13.36 -22.82 -0.34
CA ASP A 31 -14.08 -23.86 -1.07
C ASP A 31 -14.51 -25.02 -0.13
N ALA A 32 -13.75 -25.29 0.93
CA ALA A 32 -14.07 -26.27 1.98
C ALA A 32 -15.08 -25.75 3.01
N GLY A 33 -15.57 -24.52 2.87
CA GLY A 33 -16.61 -23.93 3.72
C GLY A 33 -16.10 -23.15 4.93
N ALA A 34 -14.81 -22.80 4.97
CA ALA A 34 -14.30 -21.90 6.01
C ALA A 34 -14.89 -20.49 5.86
N ASP A 35 -15.20 -19.86 6.98
CA ASP A 35 -15.75 -18.51 6.99
C ASP A 35 -14.70 -17.49 6.52
N SER A 36 -15.10 -16.57 5.65
CA SER A 36 -14.28 -15.48 5.18
C SER A 36 -14.45 -14.21 6.01
N ILE A 37 -13.42 -13.38 6.04
CA ILE A 37 -13.45 -12.03 6.61
C ILE A 37 -12.56 -11.10 5.82
N GLY A 38 -12.83 -9.81 5.91
CA GLY A 38 -12.10 -8.76 5.21
C GLY A 38 -12.71 -8.42 3.85
N ASP A 39 -12.45 -7.20 3.41
CA ASP A 39 -12.94 -6.67 2.14
C ASP A 39 -12.00 -7.10 1.00
N PRO A 40 -12.46 -7.88 0.00
CA PRO A 40 -11.64 -8.33 -1.11
C PRO A 40 -11.15 -7.19 -2.01
N SER A 41 -11.79 -6.01 -1.93
CA SER A 41 -11.37 -4.81 -2.67
C SER A 41 -10.31 -4.00 -1.95
N GLN A 42 -9.98 -4.34 -0.70
CA GLN A 42 -9.00 -3.62 0.11
C GLN A 42 -7.69 -4.39 0.22
N SER A 43 -6.60 -3.64 0.21
CA SER A 43 -5.25 -4.20 0.27
C SER A 43 -4.23 -3.16 0.72
N HIS A 44 -3.10 -3.62 1.19
CA HIS A 44 -1.88 -2.83 1.28
C HIS A 44 -1.33 -2.66 -0.14
N CYS A 45 -1.77 -1.62 -0.81
CA CYS A 45 -1.41 -1.32 -2.19
C CYS A 45 -0.65 0.02 -2.24
N VAL A 46 0.62 -0.04 -2.57
CA VAL A 46 1.54 1.10 -2.54
C VAL A 46 1.84 1.63 -3.95
N ALA A 47 2.28 2.87 -4.02
CA ALA A 47 2.86 3.40 -5.24
C ALA A 47 4.28 2.86 -5.41
N ILE A 48 4.52 2.13 -6.49
CA ILE A 48 5.83 1.61 -6.84
C ILE A 48 6.31 2.16 -8.18
N ASP A 49 7.61 2.16 -8.39
CA ASP A 49 8.20 2.60 -9.63
C ASP A 49 7.61 1.81 -10.81
N ALA A 50 7.13 2.51 -11.82
CA ALA A 50 6.48 1.89 -12.99
C ALA A 50 7.42 0.98 -13.80
N ARG A 51 8.73 1.06 -13.58
CA ARG A 51 9.76 0.19 -14.19
C ARG A 51 9.98 -1.09 -13.41
N ALA A 52 9.34 -1.25 -12.24
CA ALA A 52 9.44 -2.47 -11.45
C ALA A 52 8.94 -3.68 -12.25
N PRO A 53 9.55 -4.87 -12.09
CA PRO A 53 9.04 -6.09 -12.68
C PRO A 53 7.67 -6.46 -12.09
N LEU A 54 6.92 -7.31 -12.79
CA LEU A 54 5.61 -7.80 -12.33
C LEU A 54 5.68 -8.39 -10.91
N TYR A 55 6.76 -9.08 -10.60
CA TYR A 55 7.10 -9.62 -9.27
C TYR A 55 8.47 -9.08 -8.88
N ASP A 56 8.54 -8.24 -7.87
CA ASP A 56 9.80 -7.58 -7.49
C ASP A 56 10.69 -8.44 -6.58
N GLY A 57 10.19 -9.58 -6.12
CA GLY A 57 10.96 -10.53 -5.34
C GLY A 57 11.44 -10.00 -3.98
N GLY A 58 10.87 -8.89 -3.49
CA GLY A 58 11.27 -8.24 -2.25
C GLY A 58 12.26 -7.07 -2.43
N ILE A 59 12.59 -6.70 -3.68
CA ILE A 59 13.33 -5.45 -3.96
C ILE A 59 12.46 -4.27 -3.56
N CYS A 60 13.05 -3.25 -2.94
CA CYS A 60 12.29 -2.08 -2.51
C CYS A 60 12.01 -1.12 -3.68
N THR A 61 10.96 -1.41 -4.44
CA THR A 61 10.50 -0.61 -5.58
C THR A 61 9.53 0.50 -5.20
N ARG A 62 9.12 0.60 -3.94
CA ARG A 62 8.24 1.64 -3.42
C ARG A 62 8.90 3.01 -3.57
N ILE A 63 8.10 3.99 -3.95
CA ILE A 63 8.52 5.40 -4.07
C ILE A 63 8.03 6.16 -2.83
N ASP A 64 8.96 6.63 -2.02
CA ASP A 64 8.70 7.26 -0.71
C ASP A 64 8.78 8.80 -0.72
N CYS A 65 8.93 9.43 -1.87
CA CYS A 65 8.98 10.88 -1.99
C CYS A 65 7.62 11.57 -2.17
N VAL A 66 6.52 10.81 -2.21
CA VAL A 66 5.17 11.30 -2.49
C VAL A 66 4.78 12.51 -1.63
N SER A 67 4.99 12.45 -0.32
CA SER A 67 4.65 13.54 0.61
C SER A 67 5.54 14.77 0.48
N LEU A 68 6.70 14.65 -0.16
CA LEU A 68 7.69 15.72 -0.29
C LEU A 68 7.54 16.57 -1.55
N GLY A 69 6.64 16.19 -2.45
CA GLY A 69 6.33 16.88 -3.69
C GLY A 69 4.85 16.92 -4.00
N VAL A 70 4.51 16.78 -5.26
CA VAL A 70 3.13 16.62 -5.75
C VAL A 70 3.01 15.36 -6.58
N VAL A 71 1.80 14.79 -6.63
CA VAL A 71 1.51 13.65 -7.49
C VAL A 71 0.46 14.06 -8.53
N VAL A 72 0.81 13.89 -9.79
CA VAL A 72 -0.11 14.15 -10.91
C VAL A 72 -0.46 12.85 -11.63
N ASN A 73 -1.66 12.77 -12.18
CA ASN A 73 -2.07 11.67 -13.04
C ASN A 73 -1.55 11.86 -14.48
N ARG A 74 -1.93 10.98 -15.39
CA ARG A 74 -1.54 11.03 -16.81
C ARG A 74 -2.02 12.31 -17.51
N GLU A 75 -3.05 12.97 -16.98
CA GLU A 75 -3.57 14.25 -17.47
C GLU A 75 -2.86 15.46 -16.83
N ALA A 76 -1.73 15.23 -16.16
CA ALA A 76 -0.93 16.22 -15.45
C ALA A 76 -1.68 16.97 -14.33
N ARG A 77 -2.72 16.37 -13.74
CA ARG A 77 -3.54 16.96 -12.67
C ARG A 77 -3.31 16.26 -11.35
N ARG A 78 -3.22 17.03 -10.27
CA ARG A 78 -3.25 16.50 -8.91
C ARG A 78 -4.63 15.90 -8.60
N PHE A 79 -4.68 14.85 -7.79
CA PHE A 79 -5.91 14.12 -7.51
C PHE A 79 -6.12 13.74 -6.04
N TYR A 80 -5.14 13.99 -5.18
CA TYR A 80 -5.25 13.69 -3.76
C TYR A 80 -4.34 14.60 -2.93
N ASP A 81 -4.52 14.60 -1.60
CA ASP A 81 -3.66 15.29 -0.63
C ASP A 81 -2.43 14.45 -0.29
N GLU A 82 -1.28 14.83 -0.80
CA GLU A 82 -0.02 14.12 -0.55
C GLU A 82 0.49 14.33 0.89
N GLY A 83 -0.08 15.30 1.60
CA GLY A 83 0.27 15.67 2.97
C GLY A 83 -0.78 15.31 4.02
N GLU A 84 -1.74 14.45 3.73
CA GLU A 84 -2.90 14.16 4.59
C GLU A 84 -2.52 13.70 6.01
N ASP A 85 -1.50 12.84 6.15
CA ASP A 85 -1.02 12.31 7.43
C ASP A 85 0.39 11.74 7.26
N PHE A 86 0.97 11.28 8.34
CA PHE A 86 2.29 10.63 8.34
C PHE A 86 2.42 9.56 7.25
N TRP A 87 3.51 9.63 6.52
CA TRP A 87 3.81 8.69 5.45
C TRP A 87 3.71 7.22 5.87
N PRO A 88 4.22 6.76 7.04
CA PRO A 88 4.04 5.39 7.52
C PRO A 88 2.59 4.93 7.70
N LYS A 89 1.65 5.84 7.82
CA LYS A 89 0.21 5.53 7.87
C LYS A 89 -0.48 5.60 6.52
N ARG A 90 0.06 6.38 5.56
CA ARG A 90 -0.63 6.71 4.31
C ARG A 90 0.00 6.12 3.05
N TYR A 91 1.26 5.71 3.08
CA TYR A 91 1.93 5.15 1.89
C TYR A 91 1.17 3.97 1.26
N ALA A 92 0.45 3.21 2.06
CA ALA A 92 -0.26 2.00 1.63
C ALA A 92 -1.57 2.25 0.85
N ILE A 93 -2.04 3.50 0.76
CA ILE A 93 -3.23 3.84 -0.06
C ILE A 93 -2.87 4.31 -1.46
N TRP A 94 -1.61 4.71 -1.68
CA TRP A 94 -1.20 5.38 -2.91
C TRP A 94 -1.22 4.47 -4.14
N GLY A 95 -1.06 3.16 -3.97
CA GLY A 95 -1.26 2.21 -5.06
C GLY A 95 -2.72 2.20 -5.53
N ARG A 96 -3.68 2.18 -4.60
CA ARG A 96 -5.11 2.25 -4.93
C ARG A 96 -5.47 3.60 -5.54
N LEU A 97 -4.99 4.71 -5.00
CA LEU A 97 -5.21 6.03 -5.57
C LEU A 97 -4.68 6.13 -6.99
N THR A 98 -3.51 5.54 -7.27
CA THR A 98 -2.94 5.43 -8.61
C THR A 98 -3.80 4.53 -9.52
N ALA A 99 -4.31 3.41 -9.00
CA ALA A 99 -5.18 2.51 -9.75
C ALA A 99 -6.48 3.18 -10.22
N MET A 100 -6.94 4.19 -9.50
CA MET A 100 -8.13 4.99 -9.87
C MET A 100 -7.86 6.01 -10.98
N GLN A 101 -6.60 6.27 -11.32
CA GLN A 101 -6.25 7.26 -12.32
C GLN A 101 -6.25 6.69 -13.74
N PRO A 102 -6.41 7.54 -14.78
CA PRO A 102 -6.37 7.11 -16.18
C PRO A 102 -5.11 6.30 -16.49
N GLY A 103 -5.29 5.08 -17.01
CA GLY A 103 -4.20 4.16 -17.32
C GLY A 103 -3.51 3.53 -16.11
N GLN A 104 -4.06 3.73 -14.90
CA GLN A 104 -3.48 3.23 -13.63
C GLN A 104 -2.01 3.67 -13.44
N ILE A 105 -1.73 4.89 -13.84
CA ILE A 105 -0.40 5.51 -13.74
C ILE A 105 -0.52 6.90 -13.12
N ALA A 106 0.49 7.28 -12.34
CA ALA A 106 0.67 8.62 -11.81
C ALA A 106 2.16 8.98 -11.82
N TYR A 107 2.48 10.21 -11.47
CA TYR A 107 3.86 10.69 -11.47
C TYR A 107 4.09 11.49 -10.18
N SER A 108 5.05 11.08 -9.36
CA SER A 108 5.53 11.87 -8.22
C SER A 108 6.57 12.85 -8.72
N ILE A 109 6.33 14.13 -8.50
CA ILE A 109 7.17 15.25 -8.93
C ILE A 109 7.78 15.90 -7.69
N ILE A 110 9.09 15.95 -7.64
CA ILE A 110 9.84 16.60 -6.57
C ILE A 110 10.91 17.51 -7.15
N ASP A 111 11.44 18.38 -6.32
CA ASP A 111 12.61 19.20 -6.65
C ASP A 111 13.83 18.86 -5.78
N ALA A 112 14.94 19.54 -5.99
CA ALA A 112 16.19 19.28 -5.29
C ALA A 112 16.07 19.33 -3.75
N LYS A 113 15.13 20.12 -3.21
CA LYS A 113 14.91 20.26 -1.76
C LYS A 113 14.43 18.97 -1.08
N ALA A 114 13.85 18.02 -1.85
CA ALA A 114 13.36 16.75 -1.34
C ALA A 114 14.44 15.65 -1.34
N VAL A 115 15.47 15.79 -2.14
CA VAL A 115 16.53 14.78 -2.30
C VAL A 115 17.23 14.51 -0.96
N GLY A 116 17.44 13.24 -0.64
CA GLY A 116 18.04 12.79 0.62
C GLY A 116 17.11 12.79 1.83
N ARG A 117 15.81 13.13 1.66
CA ARG A 117 14.80 13.16 2.74
C ARG A 117 13.85 11.97 2.74
N PHE A 118 14.02 11.04 1.83
CA PHE A 118 13.23 9.82 1.69
C PHE A 118 14.14 8.64 1.39
N MET A 119 13.62 7.43 1.50
CA MET A 119 14.37 6.21 1.19
C MET A 119 14.79 6.23 -0.28
N PRO A 120 16.09 6.05 -0.59
CA PRO A 120 16.56 6.07 -1.96
C PRO A 120 15.81 5.06 -2.85
N PRO A 121 15.31 5.48 -4.02
CA PRO A 121 14.66 4.56 -4.95
C PRO A 121 15.67 3.63 -5.62
N VAL A 122 15.25 2.43 -6.01
CA VAL A 122 16.08 1.47 -6.75
C VAL A 122 16.44 2.01 -8.13
N PHE A 123 15.49 2.70 -8.77
CA PHE A 123 15.72 3.32 -10.07
C PHE A 123 15.81 4.83 -9.90
N PRO A 124 16.80 5.50 -10.50
CA PRO A 124 16.90 6.95 -10.42
C PRO A 124 15.69 7.62 -11.07
N GLY A 125 15.25 8.75 -10.50
CA GLY A 125 14.19 9.55 -11.09
C GLY A 125 14.57 10.11 -12.46
N VAL A 126 13.57 10.37 -13.29
CA VAL A 126 13.77 11.18 -14.50
C VAL A 126 14.14 12.59 -14.04
N GLN A 127 15.31 13.06 -14.43
CA GLN A 127 15.86 14.36 -14.02
C GLN A 127 15.77 15.38 -15.15
N ALA A 128 15.49 16.61 -14.79
CA ALA A 128 15.53 17.77 -15.70
C ALA A 128 15.91 19.05 -14.95
N ASP A 129 16.48 20.00 -15.67
CA ASP A 129 16.84 21.30 -15.11
C ASP A 129 15.66 22.28 -15.10
N THR A 130 14.62 21.99 -15.87
CA THR A 130 13.40 22.79 -15.92
C THR A 130 12.15 21.92 -15.84
N LEU A 131 11.05 22.49 -15.34
CA LEU A 131 9.74 21.80 -15.30
C LEU A 131 9.21 21.48 -16.72
N PRO A 132 9.31 22.36 -17.73
CA PRO A 132 8.95 22.00 -19.10
C PRO A 132 9.71 20.80 -19.65
N GLU A 133 11.01 20.74 -19.44
CA GLU A 133 11.83 19.60 -19.84
C GLU A 133 11.40 18.31 -19.13
N LEU A 134 11.09 18.39 -17.84
CA LEU A 134 10.59 17.25 -17.07
C LEU A 134 9.25 16.74 -17.62
N ALA A 135 8.30 17.64 -17.94
CA ALA A 135 7.02 17.28 -18.54
C ALA A 135 7.20 16.52 -19.85
N VAL A 136 8.07 17.00 -20.72
CA VAL A 136 8.39 16.34 -22.02
C VAL A 136 8.98 14.96 -21.79
N LYS A 137 9.94 14.82 -20.88
CA LYS A 137 10.57 13.53 -20.54
C LYS A 137 9.60 12.51 -19.95
N LEU A 138 8.57 12.99 -19.23
CA LEU A 138 7.53 12.15 -18.64
C LEU A 138 6.35 11.90 -19.59
N GLY A 139 6.30 12.55 -20.74
CA GLY A 139 5.19 12.45 -21.71
C GLY A 139 3.90 13.08 -21.20
N LEU A 140 3.98 14.10 -20.37
CA LEU A 140 2.86 14.87 -19.83
C LEU A 140 2.52 16.06 -20.75
N ASP A 141 1.23 16.45 -20.77
CA ASP A 141 0.85 17.71 -21.42
C ASP A 141 1.53 18.88 -20.73
N LEU A 142 2.36 19.59 -21.48
CA LEU A 142 3.21 20.67 -20.97
C LEU A 142 2.37 21.79 -20.36
N ALA A 143 1.33 22.25 -21.07
CA ALA A 143 0.55 23.41 -20.63
C ALA A 143 -0.23 23.11 -19.35
N VAL A 144 -0.84 21.91 -19.27
CA VAL A 144 -1.56 21.46 -18.08
C VAL A 144 -0.60 21.25 -16.90
N PHE A 145 0.55 20.63 -17.15
CA PHE A 145 1.54 20.38 -16.10
C PHE A 145 2.09 21.68 -15.51
N GLU A 146 2.49 22.62 -16.34
CA GLU A 146 2.96 23.93 -15.87
C GLU A 146 1.89 24.69 -15.10
N GLN A 147 0.62 24.64 -15.57
CA GLN A 147 -0.47 25.28 -14.85
C GLN A 147 -0.69 24.62 -13.48
N THR A 148 -0.69 23.29 -13.42
CA THR A 148 -0.83 22.53 -12.17
C THR A 148 0.26 22.91 -11.16
N VAL A 149 1.51 22.99 -11.60
CA VAL A 149 2.63 23.35 -10.70
C VAL A 149 2.58 24.84 -10.32
N ARG A 150 2.21 25.75 -11.22
CA ARG A 150 2.02 27.19 -10.90
C ARG A 150 0.94 27.38 -9.85
N ASP A 151 -0.22 26.75 -10.02
CA ASP A 151 -1.35 26.87 -9.09
C ASP A 151 -0.97 26.30 -7.70
N TYR A 152 -0.30 25.15 -7.70
CA TYR A 152 0.22 24.57 -6.47
C TYR A 152 1.22 25.50 -5.77
N ASN A 153 2.20 26.02 -6.49
CA ASN A 153 3.23 26.90 -5.93
C ASN A 153 2.62 28.18 -5.37
N ALA A 154 1.65 28.78 -6.06
CA ALA A 154 0.95 29.98 -5.60
C ALA A 154 0.10 29.76 -4.35
N ALA A 155 -0.44 28.54 -4.21
CA ALA A 155 -1.25 28.14 -3.07
C ALA A 155 -0.42 27.83 -1.81
N CYS A 156 0.87 27.53 -1.92
CA CYS A 156 1.71 27.16 -0.80
C CYS A 156 1.78 28.24 0.28
N ARG A 157 1.58 27.84 1.53
CA ARG A 157 1.84 28.64 2.73
C ARG A 157 2.95 27.93 3.50
N VAL A 158 4.15 28.45 3.34
CA VAL A 158 5.35 27.83 3.91
C VAL A 158 5.51 28.28 5.35
N GLY A 159 5.34 27.35 6.27
CA GLY A 159 5.63 27.49 7.69
C GLY A 159 7.01 26.93 8.04
N LYS A 160 7.11 26.33 9.21
CA LYS A 160 8.32 25.62 9.64
C LYS A 160 8.29 24.18 9.11
N PHE A 161 9.00 23.95 8.00
CA PHE A 161 9.07 22.62 7.38
C PHE A 161 9.76 21.60 8.30
N ASP A 162 9.06 20.50 8.57
CA ASP A 162 9.58 19.34 9.29
C ASP A 162 8.95 18.04 8.74
N HIS A 163 9.69 17.29 7.93
CA HIS A 163 9.19 16.05 7.34
C HIS A 163 9.07 14.88 8.35
N THR A 164 9.49 15.07 9.60
CA THR A 164 9.40 14.09 10.68
C THR A 164 8.19 14.33 11.58
N ALA A 165 7.47 15.42 11.39
CA ALA A 165 6.27 15.81 12.13
C ALA A 165 5.19 16.28 11.15
N LEU A 166 3.93 16.29 11.57
CA LEU A 166 2.87 17.00 10.85
C LEU A 166 3.13 18.50 11.02
N ASP A 167 3.73 19.10 9.98
CA ASP A 167 4.17 20.48 10.00
C ASP A 167 3.05 21.46 9.62
N ASP A 168 3.33 22.75 9.62
CA ASP A 168 2.39 23.80 9.29
C ASP A 168 2.50 24.30 7.81
N CYS A 169 3.31 23.63 6.99
CA CYS A 169 3.42 23.91 5.57
C CYS A 169 2.22 23.33 4.81
N HIS A 170 1.30 24.15 4.35
CA HIS A 170 0.05 23.71 3.70
C HIS A 170 -0.28 24.53 2.46
N THR A 171 -1.35 24.18 1.77
CA THR A 171 -1.90 24.98 0.65
C THR A 171 -3.23 25.62 1.05
N GLU A 172 -3.49 26.82 0.54
CA GLU A 172 -4.77 27.52 0.67
C GLU A 172 -5.42 27.75 -0.68
N GLY A 173 -6.75 27.55 -0.75
CA GLY A 173 -7.52 27.81 -1.96
C GLY A 173 -7.26 26.83 -3.12
N LEU A 174 -6.64 25.70 -2.87
CA LEU A 174 -6.33 24.66 -3.86
C LEU A 174 -7.14 23.37 -3.60
N ALA A 175 -7.65 22.78 -4.67
CA ALA A 175 -8.31 21.48 -4.63
C ALA A 175 -7.62 20.49 -5.61
N PRO A 176 -7.20 19.30 -5.14
CA PRO A 176 -7.12 18.90 -3.74
C PRO A 176 -6.12 19.74 -2.94
N ALA A 177 -6.41 19.96 -1.66
CA ALA A 177 -5.45 20.60 -0.75
C ALA A 177 -4.20 19.74 -0.58
N LYS A 178 -3.13 20.33 -0.06
CA LYS A 178 -2.02 19.62 0.57
C LYS A 178 -1.87 20.15 1.99
N THR A 179 -2.14 19.29 2.99
CA THR A 179 -2.32 19.73 4.37
C THR A 179 -1.02 19.85 5.16
N HIS A 180 0.03 19.14 4.76
CA HIS A 180 1.35 19.21 5.38
C HIS A 180 2.45 19.13 4.31
N TRP A 181 3.65 19.58 4.66
CA TRP A 181 4.87 19.54 3.83
C TRP A 181 4.73 20.24 2.48
N ALA A 182 3.79 21.17 2.36
CA ALA A 182 3.61 21.94 1.15
C ALA A 182 4.72 22.97 0.99
N ARG A 183 5.59 22.77 0.02
CA ARG A 183 6.63 23.69 -0.39
C ARG A 183 6.55 23.89 -1.90
N PRO A 184 6.79 25.09 -2.44
CA PRO A 184 6.85 25.29 -3.88
C PRO A 184 7.83 24.33 -4.56
N ILE A 185 7.50 23.85 -5.74
CA ILE A 185 8.39 23.07 -6.61
C ILE A 185 9.10 24.07 -7.52
N ASP A 186 10.26 24.57 -7.09
CA ASP A 186 10.93 25.73 -7.70
C ASP A 186 12.47 25.65 -7.73
N THR A 187 13.06 24.60 -7.20
CA THR A 187 14.51 24.46 -7.05
C THR A 187 15.04 23.31 -7.92
N ALA A 188 15.73 23.64 -9.00
CA ALA A 188 16.35 22.66 -9.88
C ALA A 188 17.49 21.88 -9.16
N PRO A 189 17.81 20.67 -9.60
CA PRO A 189 17.12 19.88 -10.61
C PRO A 189 15.78 19.32 -10.11
N PHE A 190 14.87 19.10 -11.06
CA PHE A 190 13.56 18.50 -10.82
C PHE A 190 13.60 17.01 -11.13
N TYR A 191 12.79 16.24 -10.41
CA TYR A 191 12.74 14.78 -10.57
C TYR A 191 11.31 14.29 -10.71
N GLY A 192 11.11 13.32 -11.59
CA GLY A 192 9.83 12.64 -11.79
C GLY A 192 9.97 11.13 -11.68
N TYR A 193 9.04 10.51 -10.98
CA TYR A 193 8.94 9.06 -10.81
C TYR A 193 7.58 8.60 -11.30
N ALA A 194 7.54 7.81 -12.36
CA ALA A 194 6.29 7.16 -12.77
C ALA A 194 5.90 6.09 -11.75
N LEU A 195 4.62 6.08 -11.37
CA LEU A 195 4.06 5.26 -10.31
C LEU A 195 3.03 4.29 -10.88
N ARG A 196 3.07 3.04 -10.43
CA ARG A 196 2.01 2.04 -10.66
C ARG A 196 1.57 1.43 -9.34
N PRO A 197 0.33 0.86 -9.28
CA PRO A 197 -0.13 0.15 -8.09
C PRO A 197 0.69 -1.13 -7.87
N GLY A 198 1.15 -1.33 -6.64
CA GLY A 198 1.89 -2.51 -6.21
C GLY A 198 1.28 -3.14 -4.97
N ILE A 199 0.78 -4.38 -5.10
CA ILE A 199 0.20 -5.13 -3.98
C ILE A 199 1.32 -5.71 -3.13
N THR A 200 1.21 -5.49 -1.81
CA THR A 200 2.10 -6.09 -0.82
C THR A 200 1.36 -7.07 0.08
N PHE A 201 0.06 -6.82 0.33
CA PHE A 201 -0.69 -7.53 1.36
C PHE A 201 -2.20 -7.42 1.06
N THR A 202 -2.94 -8.53 1.08
CA THR A 202 -4.38 -8.55 0.87
C THR A 202 -5.12 -8.65 2.20
N TYR A 203 -6.38 -8.18 2.25
CA TYR A 203 -7.16 -8.19 3.50
C TYR A 203 -8.20 -9.29 3.55
N LEU A 204 -8.66 -9.78 2.41
CA LEU A 204 -9.49 -10.98 2.38
C LEU A 204 -8.75 -12.16 3.00
N GLY A 205 -9.35 -12.81 3.97
CA GLY A 205 -8.77 -13.94 4.68
C GLY A 205 -9.80 -14.84 5.34
N LEU A 206 -9.31 -15.76 6.13
CA LEU A 206 -10.14 -16.68 6.94
C LEU A 206 -10.54 -15.99 8.24
N LYS A 207 -11.80 -16.16 8.63
CA LYS A 207 -12.30 -15.74 9.93
C LYS A 207 -11.74 -16.66 11.00
N VAL A 208 -11.18 -16.07 12.06
CA VAL A 208 -10.65 -16.80 13.20
C VAL A 208 -11.21 -16.21 14.50
N ASP A 209 -11.08 -16.96 15.58
CA ASP A 209 -11.31 -16.46 16.93
C ASP A 209 -9.99 -15.91 17.55
N ASP A 210 -10.05 -15.53 18.83
CA ASP A 210 -8.91 -15.02 19.60
C ASP A 210 -7.82 -16.07 19.87
N THR A 211 -8.12 -17.36 19.61
CA THR A 211 -7.17 -18.47 19.67
C THR A 211 -6.53 -18.80 18.32
N ALA A 212 -6.84 -18.01 17.27
CA ALA A 212 -6.44 -18.24 15.89
C ALA A 212 -7.07 -19.49 15.25
N ALA A 213 -8.11 -20.09 15.83
CA ALA A 213 -8.83 -21.22 15.26
C ALA A 213 -9.71 -20.76 14.10
N VAL A 214 -9.61 -21.45 12.95
CA VAL A 214 -10.44 -21.18 11.76
C VAL A 214 -11.90 -21.51 12.06
N ARG A 215 -12.82 -20.66 11.62
CA ARG A 215 -14.26 -20.85 11.82
C ARG A 215 -14.92 -21.44 10.59
N PHE A 216 -15.90 -22.32 10.86
CA PHE A 216 -16.81 -22.89 9.87
C PHE A 216 -18.24 -22.70 10.39
N SER A 217 -19.06 -21.93 9.69
CA SER A 217 -20.41 -21.54 10.16
C SER A 217 -20.39 -20.96 11.59
N ASP A 218 -19.44 -20.07 11.84
CA ASP A 218 -19.16 -19.44 13.15
C ASP A 218 -18.68 -20.38 14.28
N VAL A 219 -18.46 -21.66 13.99
CA VAL A 219 -17.91 -22.63 14.96
C VAL A 219 -16.38 -22.72 14.78
N PRO A 220 -15.58 -22.49 15.83
CA PRO A 220 -14.13 -22.63 15.72
C PRO A 220 -13.72 -24.10 15.56
N SER A 221 -12.71 -24.34 14.73
CA SER A 221 -12.12 -25.65 14.54
C SER A 221 -11.24 -26.07 15.72
N ASP A 222 -11.30 -27.32 16.11
CA ASP A 222 -10.47 -27.86 17.20
C ASP A 222 -8.99 -28.05 16.83
N ASN A 223 -8.65 -28.02 15.55
CA ASN A 223 -7.35 -28.50 15.08
C ASN A 223 -6.76 -27.73 13.89
N LEU A 224 -7.43 -26.68 13.44
CA LEU A 224 -6.98 -25.87 12.32
C LEU A 224 -6.82 -24.42 12.75
N PHE A 225 -5.59 -23.93 12.66
CA PHE A 225 -5.20 -22.60 13.12
C PHE A 225 -4.54 -21.85 11.98
N VAL A 226 -4.78 -20.54 11.90
CA VAL A 226 -4.27 -19.67 10.86
C VAL A 226 -3.66 -18.40 11.47
N ALA A 227 -2.56 -17.94 10.87
CA ALA A 227 -1.88 -16.70 11.26
C ALA A 227 -1.38 -15.93 10.03
N GLY A 228 -1.03 -14.67 10.24
CA GLY A 228 -0.44 -13.82 9.21
C GLY A 228 -1.47 -13.30 8.21
N GLU A 229 -1.06 -13.16 6.95
CA GLU A 229 -1.88 -12.56 5.90
C GLU A 229 -3.22 -13.27 5.70
N MET A 230 -3.24 -14.60 5.78
CA MET A 230 -4.46 -15.38 5.61
C MET A 230 -5.58 -15.08 6.61
N MET A 231 -5.30 -14.40 7.71
CA MET A 231 -6.31 -13.98 8.70
C MET A 231 -6.36 -12.48 8.92
N ALA A 232 -5.65 -11.72 8.10
CA ALA A 232 -5.46 -10.28 8.31
C ALA A 232 -6.76 -9.47 8.33
N GLY A 233 -7.80 -9.91 7.63
CA GLY A 233 -9.12 -9.29 7.63
C GLY A 233 -9.82 -9.25 8.99
N ASN A 234 -9.37 -10.07 9.97
CA ASN A 234 -9.85 -9.96 11.35
C ASN A 234 -9.34 -8.69 12.06
N VAL A 235 -8.27 -8.07 11.54
CA VAL A 235 -7.60 -6.90 12.13
C VAL A 235 -7.65 -5.69 11.21
N LEU A 236 -7.47 -5.89 9.90
CA LEU A 236 -7.38 -4.83 8.90
C LEU A 236 -8.71 -4.64 8.16
N GLY A 237 -9.19 -3.40 8.15
CA GLY A 237 -10.38 -3.01 7.37
C GLY A 237 -10.01 -2.09 6.21
N LYS A 238 -9.48 -0.92 6.50
CA LYS A 238 -9.05 0.09 5.51
C LYS A 238 -7.70 0.68 5.89
N GLY A 239 -6.84 0.85 4.89
CA GLY A 239 -5.49 1.36 5.10
C GLY A 239 -4.57 0.35 5.79
N TYR A 240 -3.33 0.78 6.02
CA TYR A 240 -2.29 -0.07 6.58
C TYR A 240 -1.23 0.81 7.26
N THR A 241 -0.94 0.54 8.51
CA THR A 241 0.18 1.20 9.18
C THR A 241 1.43 0.33 9.07
N ALA A 242 2.57 0.95 8.76
CA ALA A 242 3.84 0.24 8.63
C ALA A 242 4.13 -0.63 9.87
N GLY A 243 4.44 -1.90 9.63
CA GLY A 243 4.73 -2.88 10.68
C GLY A 243 3.54 -3.73 11.13
N VAL A 244 2.28 -3.34 10.85
CA VAL A 244 1.11 -4.09 11.33
C VAL A 244 1.07 -5.54 10.81
N GLY A 245 1.48 -5.79 9.58
CA GLY A 245 1.54 -7.16 9.04
C GLY A 245 2.51 -8.06 9.80
N MET A 246 3.68 -7.52 10.17
CA MET A 246 4.64 -8.23 11.03
C MET A 246 4.06 -8.48 12.42
N SER A 247 3.33 -7.51 12.99
CA SER A 247 2.68 -7.64 14.29
C SER A 247 1.60 -8.72 14.28
N ILE A 248 0.75 -8.75 13.25
CA ILE A 248 -0.27 -9.80 13.05
C ILE A 248 0.42 -11.18 12.95
N GLY A 249 1.42 -11.31 12.08
CA GLY A 249 2.13 -12.57 11.88
C GLY A 249 2.82 -13.08 13.15
N THR A 250 3.44 -12.19 13.92
CA THR A 250 4.15 -12.55 15.14
C THR A 250 3.17 -12.92 16.28
N ALA A 251 2.17 -12.08 16.53
CA ALA A 251 1.21 -12.30 17.62
C ALA A 251 0.37 -13.56 17.38
N PHE A 252 -0.29 -13.63 16.23
CA PHE A 252 -1.17 -14.77 15.92
C PHE A 252 -0.36 -16.03 15.56
N GLY A 253 0.85 -15.93 15.01
CA GLY A 253 1.74 -17.07 14.83
C GLY A 253 2.11 -17.75 16.15
N ARG A 254 2.39 -16.96 17.18
CA ARG A 254 2.63 -17.48 18.56
C ARG A 254 1.37 -18.13 19.13
N ILE A 255 0.21 -17.48 19.01
CA ILE A 255 -1.06 -18.01 19.51
C ILE A 255 -1.40 -19.32 18.79
N ALA A 256 -1.41 -19.33 17.47
CA ALA A 256 -1.72 -20.50 16.65
C ALA A 256 -0.78 -21.68 16.94
N GLY A 257 0.53 -21.44 17.00
CA GLY A 257 1.50 -22.47 17.30
C GLY A 257 1.31 -23.09 18.70
N THR A 258 1.03 -22.26 19.72
CA THR A 258 0.75 -22.73 21.07
C THR A 258 -0.52 -23.57 21.13
N ARG A 259 -1.59 -23.14 20.46
CA ARG A 259 -2.87 -23.85 20.42
C ARG A 259 -2.79 -25.15 19.61
N ALA A 260 -2.12 -25.14 18.47
CA ALA A 260 -1.88 -26.34 17.66
C ALA A 260 -1.12 -27.41 18.45
N ALA A 261 -0.07 -27.01 19.17
CA ALA A 261 0.68 -27.94 20.03
C ALA A 261 -0.15 -28.49 21.20
N ALA A 262 -1.04 -27.70 21.77
CA ALA A 262 -1.96 -28.16 22.82
C ALA A 262 -3.00 -29.16 22.27
N ALA A 263 -3.60 -28.86 21.12
CA ALA A 263 -4.57 -29.75 20.45
C ALA A 263 -3.93 -31.10 20.08
N ALA A 264 -2.71 -31.09 19.54
CA ALA A 264 -1.99 -32.32 19.20
C ALA A 264 -1.71 -33.19 20.43
N ARG A 265 -1.26 -32.60 21.54
CA ARG A 265 -1.04 -33.35 22.80
C ARG A 265 -2.34 -33.89 23.39
N GLY A 266 -3.44 -33.15 23.31
CA GLY A 266 -4.76 -33.59 23.78
C GLY A 266 -5.24 -34.83 23.05
N ARG A 267 -5.08 -34.90 21.72
CA ARG A 267 -5.41 -36.06 20.89
C ARG A 267 -4.55 -37.28 21.22
N HIS A 268 -3.24 -37.08 21.25
CA HIS A 268 -2.33 -38.21 21.58
C HIS A 268 -2.64 -38.83 22.92
N ASN A 269 -2.98 -38.04 23.93
CA ASN A 269 -3.41 -38.54 25.24
C ASN A 269 -4.77 -39.26 25.20
N ALA A 270 -5.69 -38.84 24.32
CA ALA A 270 -6.99 -39.49 24.16
C ALA A 270 -6.86 -40.84 23.44
N GLU A 271 -6.05 -40.92 22.39
CA GLU A 271 -5.74 -42.16 21.66
C GLU A 271 -5.03 -43.17 22.56
N ALA A 272 -3.99 -42.76 23.32
CA ALA A 272 -3.32 -43.65 24.27
C ALA A 272 -4.22 -44.19 25.38
N ARG A 273 -5.23 -43.42 25.81
CA ARG A 273 -6.24 -43.90 26.77
C ARG A 273 -7.24 -44.88 26.15
N HIS A 274 -7.52 -44.73 24.86
CA HIS A 274 -8.44 -45.62 24.15
C HIS A 274 -7.78 -46.96 23.79
N GLU A 275 -6.48 -46.97 23.53
CA GLU A 275 -5.71 -48.20 23.32
C GLU A 275 -5.42 -48.99 24.62
N ALA A 276 -5.48 -48.30 25.76
CA ALA A 276 -5.25 -48.88 27.08
C ALA A 276 -6.53 -49.42 27.78
N ALA A 277 -7.71 -49.18 27.19
CA ALA A 277 -9.03 -49.62 27.69
C ALA A 277 -9.58 -50.78 26.85
#